data_936dbcfec9008a76c6f84d5f8551acf7
#
_entry.id   936dbcfec9008a76c6f84d5f8551acf7
#
_cell.length_a   1.000
_cell.length_b   1.000
_cell.length_c   1.000
_cell.angle_alpha   90.00
_cell.angle_beta   90.00
_cell.angle_gamma   90.00
#
_symmetry.space_group_name_H-M   'P 1'
#
loop_
_entity.id
_entity.type
_entity.pdbx_description
1 polymer ?
#
loop_
_entity_poly.entity_id
_entity_poly.type
_entity_poly.pdbx_seq_one_letter_code
_entity_poly.pdbx_strand_id
1 'polypeptide(L)'
;MKKLAVPGWIKSYAWFILANWVVFTLFRGIFLFVFHAALVPQSYHELWETFYIGAKFDARLACALAIPLGLYFTVCAFWHGARVIRKGISAVYALLEAAVLLIYFADFAHYAYIAMRINYSIFKYSENALISLQMAWETYPLVWAVIGLLGWAVLGFWFVNRLQKKAFSQTDSYR
;
A
#
# COMPACT_ATOMS: atom_id res chain seq x y z
N MET A 1 -15.55 37.48 -3.10
CA MET A 1 -14.34 36.67 -2.93
C MET A 1 -14.53 35.35 -3.68
N LYS A 2 -13.85 35.12 -4.83
CA LYS A 2 -13.89 33.83 -5.55
C LYS A 2 -13.21 32.79 -4.62
N LYS A 3 -13.97 31.80 -4.13
CA LYS A 3 -13.40 30.66 -3.42
C LYS A 3 -12.38 30.01 -4.34
N LEU A 4 -11.10 29.99 -3.97
CA LEU A 4 -10.06 29.23 -4.68
C LEU A 4 -10.46 27.74 -4.62
N ALA A 5 -11.09 27.28 -5.70
CA ALA A 5 -11.51 25.88 -5.78
C ALA A 5 -10.26 25.02 -6.07
N VAL A 6 -9.93 24.16 -5.11
CA VAL A 6 -8.80 23.21 -5.28
C VAL A 6 -9.06 22.31 -6.50
N PRO A 7 -8.12 22.21 -7.46
CA PRO A 7 -8.26 21.38 -8.63
C PRO A 7 -8.59 19.91 -8.27
N GLY A 8 -9.45 19.27 -9.08
CA GLY A 8 -9.93 17.90 -8.79
C GLY A 8 -8.82 16.86 -8.71
N TRP A 9 -7.75 17.02 -9.48
CA TRP A 9 -6.61 16.12 -9.45
C TRP A 9 -5.83 16.18 -8.12
N ILE A 10 -5.72 17.36 -7.49
CA ILE A 10 -5.10 17.51 -6.16
C ILE A 10 -5.93 16.78 -5.10
N LYS A 11 -7.26 16.91 -5.16
CA LYS A 11 -8.15 16.17 -4.25
C LYS A 11 -8.01 14.66 -4.42
N SER A 12 -7.98 14.17 -5.66
CA SER A 12 -7.81 12.75 -5.96
C SER A 12 -6.46 12.21 -5.50
N TYR A 13 -5.41 13.01 -5.66
CA TYR A 13 -4.06 12.71 -5.18
C TYR A 13 -4.00 12.60 -3.64
N ALA A 14 -4.58 13.59 -2.95
CA ALA A 14 -4.66 13.58 -1.48
C ALA A 14 -5.46 12.36 -0.96
N TRP A 15 -6.57 12.01 -1.63
CA TRP A 15 -7.36 10.81 -1.30
C TRP A 15 -6.57 9.53 -1.49
N PHE A 16 -5.72 9.44 -2.51
CA PHE A 16 -4.84 8.29 -2.72
C PHE A 16 -3.84 8.12 -1.56
N ILE A 17 -3.16 9.20 -1.18
CA ILE A 17 -2.22 9.18 -0.04
C ILE A 17 -2.93 8.80 1.25
N LEU A 18 -4.06 9.43 1.54
CA LEU A 18 -4.81 9.17 2.77
C LEU A 18 -5.30 7.72 2.86
N ALA A 19 -5.84 7.18 1.76
CA ALA A 19 -6.33 5.80 1.72
C ALA A 19 -5.19 4.80 1.98
N ASN A 20 -4.04 4.97 1.32
CA ASN A 20 -2.88 4.10 1.53
C ASN A 20 -2.32 4.22 2.95
N TRP A 21 -2.21 5.43 3.49
CA TRP A 21 -1.78 5.62 4.87
C TRP A 21 -2.69 4.91 5.87
N VAL A 22 -4.00 5.05 5.71
CA VAL A 22 -4.98 4.36 6.57
C VAL A 22 -4.83 2.85 6.45
N VAL A 23 -4.71 2.31 5.24
CA VAL A 23 -4.54 0.87 5.01
C VAL A 23 -3.26 0.35 5.67
N PHE A 24 -2.12 1.01 5.48
CA PHE A 24 -0.84 0.58 6.08
C PHE A 24 -0.89 0.64 7.62
N THR A 25 -1.48 1.70 8.17
CA THR A 25 -1.68 1.83 9.62
C THR A 25 -2.63 0.76 10.16
N LEU A 26 -3.66 0.37 9.41
CA LEU A 26 -4.55 -0.74 9.77
C LEU A 26 -3.80 -2.08 9.79
N PHE A 27 -2.96 -2.40 8.80
CA PHE A 27 -2.14 -3.60 8.81
C PHE A 27 -1.19 -3.63 10.02
N ARG A 28 -0.62 -2.49 10.39
CA ARG A 28 0.17 -2.35 11.63
C ARG A 28 -0.68 -2.65 12.88
N GLY A 29 -1.89 -2.11 12.95
CA GLY A 29 -2.81 -2.37 14.05
C GLY A 29 -3.19 -3.85 14.14
N ILE A 30 -3.48 -4.50 13.00
CA ILE A 30 -3.76 -5.93 12.92
C ILE A 30 -2.55 -6.74 13.39
N PHE A 31 -1.33 -6.37 12.97
CA PHE A 31 -0.10 -7.01 13.42
C PHE A 31 0.04 -6.98 14.95
N LEU A 32 -0.12 -5.80 15.55
CA LEU A 32 -0.06 -5.63 17.01
C LEU A 32 -1.15 -6.43 17.73
N PHE A 33 -2.35 -6.48 17.16
CA PHE A 33 -3.47 -7.25 17.74
C PHE A 33 -3.23 -8.76 17.66
N VAL A 34 -2.76 -9.27 16.53
CA VAL A 34 -2.52 -10.71 16.32
C VAL A 34 -1.38 -11.21 17.21
N PHE A 35 -0.32 -10.43 17.32
CA PHE A 35 0.90 -10.83 18.04
C PHE A 35 1.03 -10.23 19.44
N HIS A 36 -0.05 -9.65 20.01
CA HIS A 36 0.00 -8.99 21.31
C HIS A 36 0.52 -9.89 22.44
N ALA A 37 0.24 -11.19 22.39
CA ALA A 37 0.69 -12.14 23.41
C ALA A 37 2.20 -12.47 23.34
N ALA A 38 2.82 -12.29 22.18
CA ALA A 38 4.25 -12.48 21.96
C ALA A 38 5.08 -11.21 22.25
N LEU A 39 4.39 -10.05 22.33
CA LEU A 39 5.03 -8.80 22.71
C LEU A 39 5.28 -8.83 24.23
N VAL A 40 6.52 -8.61 24.63
CA VAL A 40 6.88 -8.47 26.06
C VAL A 40 5.99 -7.38 26.66
N PRO A 41 5.44 -7.57 27.89
CA PRO A 41 4.57 -6.58 28.52
C PRO A 41 5.30 -5.24 28.63
N GLN A 42 4.97 -4.35 27.72
CA GLN A 42 5.48 -2.99 27.67
C GLN A 42 4.44 -2.05 28.29
N SER A 43 4.91 -0.94 28.81
CA SER A 43 4.01 0.13 29.25
C SER A 43 3.10 0.57 28.11
N TYR A 44 1.84 0.92 28.41
CA TYR A 44 0.92 1.49 27.42
C TYR A 44 1.52 2.71 26.70
N HIS A 45 2.37 3.46 27.39
CA HIS A 45 3.08 4.60 26.80
C HIS A 45 4.04 4.18 25.69
N GLU A 46 4.84 3.14 25.92
CA GLU A 46 5.81 2.61 24.91
C GLU A 46 5.12 2.00 23.70
N LEU A 47 3.98 1.31 23.91
CA LEU A 47 3.16 0.79 22.80
C LEU A 47 2.61 1.93 21.94
N TRP A 48 2.11 2.99 22.59
CA TRP A 48 1.59 4.15 21.86
C TRP A 48 2.67 4.89 21.08
N GLU A 49 3.82 5.10 21.68
CA GLU A 49 4.97 5.73 21.02
C GLU A 49 5.43 4.91 19.82
N THR A 50 5.57 3.60 19.98
CA THR A 50 5.92 2.67 18.89
C THR A 50 4.90 2.72 17.75
N PHE A 51 3.60 2.72 18.08
CA PHE A 51 2.54 2.84 17.08
C PHE A 51 2.61 4.17 16.33
N TYR A 52 2.79 5.28 17.05
CA TYR A 52 2.88 6.62 16.47
C TYR A 52 4.09 6.77 15.54
N ILE A 53 5.26 6.30 15.96
CA ILE A 53 6.47 6.28 15.12
C ILE A 53 6.20 5.44 13.86
N GLY A 54 5.59 4.27 14.02
CA GLY A 54 5.22 3.40 12.92
C GLY A 54 4.26 4.07 11.93
N ALA A 55 3.22 4.75 12.40
CA ALA A 55 2.28 5.48 11.55
C ALA A 55 2.95 6.60 10.72
N LYS A 56 4.01 7.22 11.24
CA LYS A 56 4.84 8.17 10.45
C LYS A 56 5.58 7.47 9.31
N PHE A 57 6.11 6.26 9.54
CA PHE A 57 6.72 5.47 8.45
C PHE A 57 5.69 5.04 7.41
N ASP A 58 4.49 4.66 7.83
CA ASP A 58 3.39 4.32 6.92
C ASP A 58 2.98 5.53 6.07
N ALA A 59 2.95 6.74 6.65
CA ALA A 59 2.71 7.98 5.90
C ALA A 59 3.80 8.25 4.85
N ARG A 60 5.08 8.04 5.21
CA ARG A 60 6.20 8.18 4.26
C ARG A 60 6.09 7.19 3.10
N LEU A 61 5.73 5.93 3.38
CA LEU A 61 5.53 4.90 2.36
C LEU A 61 4.36 5.27 1.44
N ALA A 62 3.23 5.72 1.99
CA ALA A 62 2.09 6.17 1.22
C ALA A 62 2.43 7.37 0.30
N CYS A 63 3.20 8.34 0.81
CA CYS A 63 3.68 9.47 0.02
C CYS A 63 4.65 9.00 -1.09
N ALA A 64 5.59 8.12 -0.80
CA ALA A 64 6.52 7.58 -1.78
C ALA A 64 5.79 6.84 -2.91
N LEU A 65 4.80 6.00 -2.55
CA LEU A 65 3.97 5.29 -3.52
C LEU A 65 3.14 6.25 -4.38
N ALA A 66 2.78 7.42 -3.85
CA ALA A 66 1.99 8.42 -4.57
C ALA A 66 2.83 9.24 -5.57
N ILE A 67 4.16 9.33 -5.45
CA ILE A 67 5.00 10.17 -6.31
C ILE A 67 4.74 9.94 -7.80
N PRO A 68 4.78 8.71 -8.36
CA PRO A 68 4.57 8.50 -9.79
C PRO A 68 3.16 8.92 -10.23
N LEU A 69 2.13 8.75 -9.36
CA LEU A 69 0.76 9.19 -9.64
C LEU A 69 0.65 10.72 -9.69
N GLY A 70 1.34 11.41 -8.81
CA GLY A 70 1.43 12.86 -8.80
C GLY A 70 2.09 13.41 -10.06
N LEU A 71 3.20 12.80 -10.49
CA LEU A 71 3.86 13.12 -11.75
C LEU A 71 2.93 12.90 -12.94
N TYR A 72 2.24 11.77 -12.98
CA TYR A 72 1.24 11.47 -14.04
C TYR A 72 0.12 12.51 -14.07
N PHE A 73 -0.46 12.88 -12.93
CA PHE A 73 -1.50 13.91 -12.88
C PHE A 73 -0.99 15.27 -13.35
N THR A 74 0.24 15.63 -12.99
CA THR A 74 0.88 16.87 -13.44
C THR A 74 1.04 16.87 -14.96
N VAL A 75 1.56 15.79 -15.54
CA VAL A 75 1.69 15.66 -17.00
C VAL A 75 0.31 15.76 -17.68
N CYS A 76 -0.71 15.09 -17.15
CA CYS A 76 -2.08 15.15 -17.69
C CYS A 76 -2.73 16.54 -17.58
N ALA A 77 -2.31 17.37 -16.63
CA ALA A 77 -2.80 18.74 -16.50
C ALA A 77 -2.29 19.63 -17.65
N PHE A 78 -1.05 19.39 -18.13
CA PHE A 78 -0.45 20.13 -19.23
C PHE A 78 -0.74 19.47 -20.60
N TRP A 79 -0.73 18.14 -20.66
CA TRP A 79 -0.90 17.38 -21.90
C TRP A 79 -2.03 16.36 -21.81
N HIS A 80 -3.17 16.70 -22.40
CA HIS A 80 -4.38 15.86 -22.35
C HIS A 80 -4.20 14.50 -23.04
N GLY A 81 -3.32 14.38 -24.02
CA GLY A 81 -2.97 13.13 -24.70
C GLY A 81 -2.46 12.05 -23.74
N ALA A 82 -1.81 12.42 -22.63
CA ALA A 82 -1.33 11.48 -21.62
C ALA A 82 -2.46 10.70 -20.90
N ARG A 83 -3.73 11.13 -21.03
CA ARG A 83 -4.88 10.41 -20.46
C ARG A 83 -5.11 9.03 -21.11
N VAL A 84 -4.58 8.80 -22.31
CA VAL A 84 -4.67 7.49 -23.01
C VAL A 84 -4.08 6.37 -22.20
N ILE A 85 -2.97 6.60 -21.47
CA ILE A 85 -2.30 5.57 -20.67
C ILE A 85 -2.94 5.30 -19.30
N ARG A 86 -4.10 5.92 -19.00
CA ARG A 86 -4.78 5.83 -17.71
C ARG A 86 -4.95 4.39 -17.20
N LYS A 87 -5.42 3.48 -18.07
CA LYS A 87 -5.62 2.07 -17.68
C LYS A 87 -4.29 1.38 -17.36
N GLY A 88 -3.24 1.70 -18.14
CA GLY A 88 -1.88 1.19 -17.87
C GLY A 88 -1.37 1.64 -16.50
N ILE A 89 -1.55 2.92 -16.17
CA ILE A 89 -1.19 3.45 -14.83
C ILE A 89 -1.99 2.74 -13.73
N SER A 90 -3.31 2.52 -13.92
CA SER A 90 -4.11 1.76 -12.94
C SER A 90 -3.61 0.32 -12.78
N ALA A 91 -3.18 -0.34 -13.86
CA ALA A 91 -2.62 -1.70 -13.80
C ALA A 91 -1.28 -1.74 -13.06
N VAL A 92 -0.38 -0.78 -13.31
CA VAL A 92 0.88 -0.66 -12.59
C VAL A 92 0.64 -0.48 -11.09
N TYR A 93 -0.31 0.38 -10.70
CA TYR A 93 -0.66 0.55 -9.29
C TYR A 93 -1.30 -0.68 -8.68
N ALA A 94 -2.12 -1.42 -9.41
CA ALA A 94 -2.66 -2.70 -8.95
C ALA A 94 -1.53 -3.70 -8.60
N LEU A 95 -0.50 -3.76 -9.43
CA LEU A 95 0.68 -4.60 -9.17
C LEU A 95 1.50 -4.10 -7.98
N LEU A 96 1.71 -2.79 -7.86
CA LEU A 96 2.43 -2.19 -6.72
C LEU A 96 1.69 -2.44 -5.40
N GLU A 97 0.38 -2.24 -5.37
CA GLU A 97 -0.46 -2.52 -4.20
C GLU A 97 -0.46 -4.00 -3.82
N ALA A 98 -0.52 -4.90 -4.82
CA ALA A 98 -0.40 -6.33 -4.58
C ALA A 98 0.99 -6.72 -4.04
N ALA A 99 2.05 -6.12 -4.55
CA ALA A 99 3.42 -6.34 -4.06
C ALA A 99 3.57 -5.87 -2.60
N VAL A 100 3.02 -4.71 -2.25
CA VAL A 100 3.01 -4.22 -0.86
C VAL A 100 2.25 -5.18 0.05
N LEU A 101 1.07 -5.65 -0.36
CA LEU A 101 0.30 -6.63 0.42
C LEU A 101 1.04 -7.97 0.58
N LEU A 102 1.74 -8.43 -0.46
CA LEU A 102 2.58 -9.62 -0.40
C LEU A 102 3.70 -9.47 0.64
N ILE A 103 4.33 -8.29 0.71
CA ILE A 103 5.35 -7.99 1.72
C ILE A 103 4.74 -8.04 3.13
N TYR A 104 3.53 -7.52 3.34
CA TYR A 104 2.85 -7.63 4.62
C TYR A 104 2.55 -9.10 4.97
N PHE A 105 2.06 -9.91 4.05
CA PHE A 105 1.84 -11.34 4.30
C PHE A 105 3.14 -12.07 4.65
N ALA A 106 4.21 -11.79 3.92
CA ALA A 106 5.52 -12.37 4.22
C ALA A 106 6.02 -11.95 5.61
N ASP A 107 5.86 -10.68 6.00
CA ASP A 107 6.26 -10.17 7.32
C ASP A 107 5.46 -10.83 8.45
N PHE A 108 4.14 -11.03 8.27
CA PHE A 108 3.30 -11.74 9.23
C PHE A 108 3.72 -13.20 9.38
N ALA A 109 3.92 -13.91 8.27
CA ALA A 109 4.34 -15.30 8.27
C ALA A 109 5.73 -15.47 8.89
N HIS A 110 6.67 -14.60 8.54
CA HIS A 110 8.03 -14.60 9.08
C HIS A 110 8.03 -14.35 10.60
N TYR A 111 7.24 -13.38 11.06
CA TYR A 111 7.12 -13.10 12.50
C TYR A 111 6.47 -14.25 13.26
N ALA A 112 5.45 -14.90 12.69
CA ALA A 112 4.81 -16.06 13.30
C ALA A 112 5.76 -17.24 13.50
N TYR A 113 6.77 -17.38 12.62
CA TYR A 113 7.71 -18.48 12.67
C TYR A 113 8.97 -18.18 13.50
N ILE A 114 9.56 -16.97 13.38
CA ILE A 114 10.87 -16.62 13.97
C ILE A 114 10.73 -15.60 15.11
N ALA A 115 9.54 -15.03 15.35
CA ALA A 115 9.28 -13.93 16.29
C ALA A 115 10.13 -12.67 16.00
N MET A 116 10.57 -12.50 14.75
CA MET A 116 11.30 -11.33 14.27
C MET A 116 10.66 -10.80 12.97
N ARG A 117 10.62 -9.48 12.83
CA ARG A 117 10.15 -8.84 11.57
C ARG A 117 11.17 -9.04 10.45
N ILE A 118 10.69 -9.07 9.23
CA ILE A 118 11.54 -9.13 8.03
C ILE A 118 12.55 -7.98 8.08
N ASN A 119 13.82 -8.36 7.95
CA ASN A 119 14.93 -7.44 7.88
C ASN A 119 15.92 -7.91 6.78
N TYR A 120 17.04 -7.22 6.65
CA TYR A 120 18.06 -7.55 5.65
C TYR A 120 18.55 -9.03 5.71
N SER A 121 18.43 -9.71 6.85
CA SER A 121 18.90 -11.10 7.01
C SER A 121 18.18 -12.08 6.08
N ILE A 122 16.97 -11.76 5.59
CA ILE A 122 16.22 -12.63 4.67
C ILE A 122 17.00 -12.92 3.38
N PHE A 123 17.83 -11.97 2.94
CA PHE A 123 18.65 -12.14 1.74
C PHE A 123 19.77 -13.17 1.92
N LYS A 124 20.19 -13.45 3.16
CA LYS A 124 21.18 -14.50 3.47
C LYS A 124 20.60 -15.90 3.31
N TYR A 125 19.27 -16.04 3.44
CA TYR A 125 18.56 -17.32 3.32
C TYR A 125 17.99 -17.55 1.92
N SER A 126 18.20 -16.63 0.99
CA SER A 126 17.69 -16.73 -0.39
C SER A 126 18.35 -17.86 -1.21
N GLU A 127 19.48 -18.39 -0.76
CA GLU A 127 20.19 -19.51 -1.43
C GLU A 127 19.32 -20.78 -1.56
N ASN A 128 18.33 -20.95 -0.66
CA ASN A 128 17.42 -22.09 -0.64
C ASN A 128 15.96 -21.68 -0.88
N ALA A 129 15.72 -20.70 -1.76
CA ALA A 129 14.39 -20.12 -2.00
C ALA A 129 13.32 -21.17 -2.37
N LEU A 130 13.68 -22.22 -3.12
CA LEU A 130 12.75 -23.30 -3.49
C LEU A 130 12.31 -24.12 -2.27
N ILE A 131 13.24 -24.43 -1.37
CA ILE A 131 12.92 -25.16 -0.13
C ILE A 131 12.01 -24.31 0.76
N SER A 132 12.33 -23.01 0.91
CA SER A 132 11.51 -22.07 1.65
C SER A 132 10.09 -21.94 1.08
N LEU A 133 9.97 -21.94 -0.25
CA LEU A 133 8.66 -21.88 -0.92
C LEU A 133 7.87 -23.17 -0.71
N GLN A 134 8.51 -24.33 -0.76
CA GLN A 134 7.87 -25.62 -0.49
C GLN A 134 7.37 -25.70 0.96
N MET A 135 8.21 -25.32 1.91
CA MET A 135 7.81 -25.25 3.35
C MET A 135 6.64 -24.28 3.57
N ALA A 136 6.67 -23.11 2.90
CA ALA A 136 5.57 -22.17 2.96
C ALA A 136 4.27 -22.76 2.37
N TRP A 137 4.35 -23.53 1.27
CA TRP A 137 3.21 -24.20 0.67
C TRP A 137 2.56 -25.23 1.59
N GLU A 138 3.38 -25.99 2.32
CA GLU A 138 2.92 -27.03 3.25
C GLU A 138 2.37 -26.43 4.57
N THR A 139 2.89 -25.29 4.99
CA THR A 139 2.58 -24.68 6.29
C THR A 139 1.45 -23.66 6.25
N TYR A 140 1.32 -22.92 5.15
CA TYR A 140 0.36 -21.81 5.02
C TYR A 140 -0.69 -22.07 3.95
N PRO A 141 -1.92 -21.57 4.12
CA PRO A 141 -2.98 -21.68 3.11
C PRO A 141 -2.73 -20.70 1.94
N LEU A 142 -1.68 -20.94 1.15
CA LEU A 142 -1.24 -20.05 0.07
C LEU A 142 -2.31 -19.78 -0.99
N VAL A 143 -3.23 -20.72 -1.20
CA VAL A 143 -4.36 -20.55 -2.14
C VAL A 143 -5.21 -19.34 -1.72
N TRP A 144 -5.54 -19.22 -0.43
CA TRP A 144 -6.31 -18.08 0.07
C TRP A 144 -5.52 -16.78 0.02
N ALA A 145 -4.20 -16.84 0.25
CA ALA A 145 -3.32 -15.68 0.09
C ALA A 145 -3.31 -15.17 -1.35
N VAL A 146 -3.21 -16.08 -2.35
CA VAL A 146 -3.27 -15.71 -3.78
C VAL A 146 -4.63 -15.12 -4.14
N ILE A 147 -5.73 -15.71 -3.69
CA ILE A 147 -7.07 -15.15 -3.92
C ILE A 147 -7.18 -13.74 -3.32
N GLY A 148 -6.68 -13.55 -2.10
CA GLY A 148 -6.63 -12.25 -1.43
C GLY A 148 -5.80 -11.22 -2.21
N LEU A 149 -4.62 -11.60 -2.71
CA LEU A 149 -3.76 -10.75 -3.54
C LEU A 149 -4.44 -10.34 -4.85
N LEU A 150 -5.10 -11.29 -5.53
CA LEU A 150 -5.83 -11.00 -6.77
C LEU A 150 -7.02 -10.06 -6.49
N GLY A 151 -7.79 -10.32 -5.44
CA GLY A 151 -8.88 -9.44 -5.02
C GLY A 151 -8.39 -8.04 -4.71
N TRP A 152 -7.27 -7.93 -3.99
CA TRP A 152 -6.64 -6.65 -3.67
C TRP A 152 -6.15 -5.90 -4.91
N ALA A 153 -5.52 -6.61 -5.86
CA ALA A 153 -5.09 -6.02 -7.14
C ALA A 153 -6.28 -5.45 -7.94
N VAL A 154 -7.40 -6.19 -7.98
CA VAL A 154 -8.63 -5.71 -8.64
C VAL A 154 -9.18 -4.47 -7.94
N LEU A 155 -9.22 -4.45 -6.61
CA LEU A 155 -9.66 -3.30 -5.83
C LEU A 155 -8.74 -2.08 -6.06
N GLY A 156 -7.43 -2.28 -6.04
CA GLY A 156 -6.43 -1.25 -6.33
C GLY A 156 -6.60 -0.66 -7.74
N PHE A 157 -6.74 -1.53 -8.74
CA PHE A 157 -7.03 -1.09 -10.12
C PHE A 157 -8.29 -0.24 -10.21
N TRP A 158 -9.38 -0.73 -9.64
CA TRP A 158 -10.67 -0.03 -9.63
C TRP A 158 -10.57 1.31 -8.92
N PHE A 159 -9.93 1.35 -7.75
CA PHE A 159 -9.77 2.55 -6.93
C PHE A 159 -8.97 3.63 -7.67
N VAL A 160 -7.78 3.29 -8.18
CA VAL A 160 -6.92 4.23 -8.92
C VAL A 160 -7.61 4.72 -10.19
N ASN A 161 -8.25 3.81 -10.95
CA ASN A 161 -8.98 4.18 -12.16
C ASN A 161 -10.16 5.14 -11.85
N ARG A 162 -10.86 4.93 -10.74
CA ARG A 162 -11.93 5.82 -10.27
C ARG A 162 -11.42 7.20 -9.88
N LEU A 163 -10.30 7.26 -9.15
CA LEU A 163 -9.65 8.52 -8.78
C LEU A 163 -9.23 9.32 -10.01
N GLN A 164 -8.62 8.66 -11.00
CA GLN A 164 -8.21 9.29 -12.26
C GLN A 164 -9.42 9.82 -13.05
N LYS A 165 -10.51 9.05 -13.16
CA LYS A 165 -11.75 9.52 -13.81
C LYS A 165 -12.28 10.77 -13.13
N LYS A 166 -12.34 10.80 -11.79
CA LYS A 166 -12.83 11.95 -11.03
C LYS A 166 -11.90 13.16 -11.18
N ALA A 167 -10.59 12.95 -11.19
CA ALA A 167 -9.61 14.01 -11.40
C ALA A 167 -9.80 14.71 -12.75
N PHE A 168 -10.01 13.93 -13.83
CA PHE A 168 -10.12 14.48 -15.17
C PHE A 168 -11.48 15.14 -15.45
N SER A 169 -12.59 14.57 -14.95
CA SER A 169 -13.91 15.15 -15.13
C SER A 169 -14.05 16.53 -14.48
N GLN A 170 -13.39 16.76 -13.36
CA GLN A 170 -13.40 18.05 -12.68
C GLN A 170 -12.48 19.08 -13.36
N THR A 171 -11.41 18.64 -14.01
CA THR A 171 -10.50 19.55 -14.71
C THR A 171 -11.17 20.12 -15.96
N ASP A 172 -12.00 19.34 -16.65
CA ASP A 172 -12.71 19.79 -17.86
C ASP A 172 -13.87 20.76 -17.54
N SER A 173 -14.39 20.77 -16.31
CA SER A 173 -15.45 21.69 -15.86
C SER A 173 -14.92 23.10 -15.50
N TYR A 174 -13.62 23.30 -15.40
CA TYR A 174 -13.01 24.59 -15.09
C TYR A 174 -12.49 25.35 -16.33
N ARG A 175 -12.68 24.81 -17.51
CA ARG A 175 -12.42 25.44 -18.82
C ARG A 175 -13.70 25.85 -19.49
#